data_3a1796900398860d1d9dd4c16d23f86d
#
_entry.id   3a1796900398860d1d9dd4c16d23f86d
#
_cell.length_a   1.000
_cell.length_b   1.000
_cell.length_c   1.000
_cell.angle_alpha   90.00
_cell.angle_beta   90.00
_cell.angle_gamma   90.00
#
_symmetry.space_group_name_H-M   'P 1'
#
loop_
_entity.id
_entity.type
_entity.pdbx_description
1 polymer ?
#
loop_
_entity_poly.entity_id
_entity_poly.type
_entity_poly.pdbx_seq_one_letter_code
_entity_poly.pdbx_strand_id
1 'polypeptide(L)'
;SIDRKTIKNNDMQSFHYILRSLLHSKGSNLLKVVSLGLGLTMSILLFSRVAFEQSYDTCFKDYDRLYQVWTQFTINGEKLDWQQQNSGPVAGAIFESFPEQVESATCTNRWMASDPLYYGNTRFDEPKIAADSLFFQTMGIEVLTGNPVQDLQQPNVIYLCETLARRMFGGEDPIGKVISYNYQRDLTVRGTYADLPDNTTVKADAVISLPPSWAVEVSNYSWDGGDSYPQYI
;
A
#
# COMPACT_ATOMS: atom_id res chain seq x y z
N SER A 1 -35.85 -1.40 45.97
CA SER A 1 -34.44 -1.63 45.63
C SER A 1 -34.21 -3.12 45.49
N ILE A 2 -34.44 -3.66 44.32
CA ILE A 2 -34.18 -5.11 44.02
C ILE A 2 -32.66 -5.26 43.86
N ASP A 3 -32.15 -6.10 44.75
CA ASP A 3 -30.73 -6.28 45.03
C ASP A 3 -29.99 -6.87 43.82
N ARG A 4 -29.17 -6.07 43.16
CA ARG A 4 -28.28 -6.44 42.02
C ARG A 4 -27.33 -7.60 42.37
N LYS A 5 -27.09 -7.87 43.65
CA LYS A 5 -26.25 -9.01 44.12
C LYS A 5 -26.95 -10.36 43.94
N THR A 6 -28.27 -10.41 44.06
CA THR A 6 -29.02 -11.67 43.93
C THR A 6 -29.11 -12.13 42.49
N ILE A 7 -29.23 -11.21 41.54
CA ILE A 7 -29.26 -11.52 40.11
C ILE A 7 -27.90 -12.06 39.67
N LYS A 8 -26.79 -11.45 40.08
CA LYS A 8 -25.42 -11.85 39.68
C LYS A 8 -25.02 -13.23 40.28
N ASN A 9 -25.56 -13.58 41.45
CA ASN A 9 -25.31 -14.92 42.03
C ASN A 9 -26.09 -16.03 41.31
N ASN A 10 -27.30 -15.75 40.87
CA ASN A 10 -28.08 -16.73 40.11
C ASN A 10 -27.48 -17.02 38.73
N ASP A 11 -26.95 -16.00 38.04
CA ASP A 11 -26.32 -16.19 36.73
C ASP A 11 -25.03 -17.03 36.84
N MET A 12 -24.24 -16.80 37.88
CA MET A 12 -22.99 -17.54 38.09
C MET A 12 -23.27 -19.01 38.51
N GLN A 13 -24.33 -19.25 39.31
CA GLN A 13 -24.76 -20.61 39.67
C GLN A 13 -25.32 -21.35 38.45
N SER A 14 -26.11 -20.67 37.62
CA SER A 14 -26.64 -21.23 36.38
C SER A 14 -25.53 -21.61 35.42
N PHE A 15 -24.50 -20.76 35.27
CA PHE A 15 -23.33 -21.03 34.43
C PHE A 15 -22.53 -22.27 34.94
N HIS A 16 -22.30 -22.37 36.26
CA HIS A 16 -21.65 -23.54 36.84
C HIS A 16 -22.48 -24.84 36.69
N TYR A 17 -23.81 -24.74 36.79
CA TYR A 17 -24.70 -25.89 36.56
C TYR A 17 -24.66 -26.37 35.12
N ILE A 18 -24.68 -25.42 34.15
CA ILE A 18 -24.56 -25.72 32.72
C ILE A 18 -23.21 -26.38 32.44
N LEU A 19 -22.11 -25.79 32.94
CA LEU A 19 -20.75 -26.31 32.76
C LEU A 19 -20.61 -27.74 33.34
N ARG A 20 -21.15 -27.97 34.54
CA ARG A 20 -21.11 -29.29 35.18
C ARG A 20 -21.97 -30.32 34.45
N SER A 21 -23.13 -29.92 33.91
CA SER A 21 -24.00 -30.76 33.09
C SER A 21 -23.34 -31.16 31.78
N LEU A 22 -22.59 -30.21 31.14
CA LEU A 22 -21.81 -30.47 29.93
C LEU A 22 -20.67 -31.45 30.17
N LEU A 23 -20.00 -31.36 31.34
CA LEU A 23 -18.88 -32.21 31.70
C LEU A 23 -19.31 -33.63 32.16
N HIS A 24 -20.53 -33.77 32.73
CA HIS A 24 -21.04 -35.06 33.23
C HIS A 24 -21.84 -35.87 32.19
N SER A 25 -22.29 -35.26 31.10
CA SER A 25 -22.96 -35.99 30.04
C SER A 25 -21.90 -36.64 29.14
N LYS A 26 -21.91 -37.99 29.18
CA LYS A 26 -21.00 -38.91 28.44
C LYS A 26 -20.58 -38.34 27.08
N GLY A 27 -19.37 -37.85 26.97
CA GLY A 27 -18.58 -37.52 25.76
C GLY A 27 -19.24 -36.77 24.59
N SER A 28 -20.51 -37.01 24.32
CA SER A 28 -21.22 -36.47 23.15
C SER A 28 -21.49 -34.96 23.22
N ASN A 29 -21.82 -34.41 24.39
CA ASN A 29 -22.14 -32.97 24.49
C ASN A 29 -20.87 -32.09 24.50
N LEU A 30 -19.80 -32.58 25.09
CA LEU A 30 -18.50 -31.91 25.03
C LEU A 30 -18.02 -31.83 23.56
N LEU A 31 -18.12 -32.92 22.81
CA LEU A 31 -17.76 -32.97 21.41
C LEU A 31 -18.58 -31.97 20.57
N LYS A 32 -19.90 -31.87 20.82
CA LYS A 32 -20.79 -30.90 20.14
C LYS A 32 -20.36 -29.44 20.41
N VAL A 33 -20.05 -29.11 21.68
CA VAL A 33 -19.60 -27.75 22.06
C VAL A 33 -18.26 -27.43 21.43
N VAL A 34 -17.31 -28.38 21.47
CA VAL A 34 -15.98 -28.18 20.81
C VAL A 34 -16.14 -28.03 19.30
N SER A 35 -16.94 -28.87 18.64
CA SER A 35 -17.19 -28.79 17.20
C SER A 35 -17.84 -27.46 16.80
N LEU A 36 -18.85 -27.01 17.60
CA LEU A 36 -19.49 -25.70 17.36
C LEU A 36 -18.48 -24.54 17.57
N GLY A 37 -17.69 -24.62 18.64
CA GLY A 37 -16.64 -23.61 18.91
C GLY A 37 -15.61 -23.53 17.80
N LEU A 38 -15.12 -24.67 17.31
CA LEU A 38 -14.21 -24.73 16.17
C LEU A 38 -14.86 -24.16 14.89
N GLY A 39 -16.12 -24.55 14.62
CA GLY A 39 -16.85 -24.03 13.45
C GLY A 39 -17.02 -22.51 13.48
N LEU A 40 -17.41 -21.96 14.65
CA LEU A 40 -17.54 -20.50 14.82
C LEU A 40 -16.18 -19.79 14.69
N THR A 41 -15.13 -20.35 15.29
CA THR A 41 -13.77 -19.78 15.19
C THR A 41 -13.30 -19.72 13.73
N MET A 42 -13.46 -20.82 12.99
CA MET A 42 -13.11 -20.87 11.57
C MET A 42 -13.95 -19.89 10.75
N SER A 43 -15.24 -19.77 11.02
CA SER A 43 -16.11 -18.80 10.35
C SER A 43 -15.66 -17.37 10.60
N ILE A 44 -15.36 -17.01 11.85
CA ILE A 44 -14.88 -15.67 12.20
C ILE A 44 -13.55 -15.37 11.48
N LEU A 45 -12.61 -16.32 11.46
CA LEU A 45 -11.33 -16.16 10.76
C LEU A 45 -11.52 -15.97 9.25
N LEU A 46 -12.41 -16.75 8.63
CA LEU A 46 -12.72 -16.61 7.21
C LEU A 46 -13.38 -15.26 6.89
N PHE A 47 -14.38 -14.86 7.69
CA PHE A 47 -15.01 -13.55 7.50
C PHE A 47 -14.03 -12.40 7.72
N SER A 48 -13.16 -12.49 8.72
CA SER A 48 -12.11 -11.48 8.95
C SER A 48 -11.15 -11.41 7.79
N ARG A 49 -10.78 -12.55 7.19
CA ARG A 49 -9.93 -12.60 6.02
C ARG A 49 -10.59 -11.97 4.79
N VAL A 50 -11.86 -12.32 4.53
CA VAL A 50 -12.63 -11.74 3.42
C VAL A 50 -12.79 -10.23 3.61
N ALA A 51 -13.13 -9.76 4.81
CA ALA A 51 -13.25 -8.33 5.10
C ALA A 51 -11.92 -7.59 4.87
N PHE A 52 -10.80 -8.20 5.29
CA PHE A 52 -9.47 -7.64 5.05
C PHE A 52 -9.15 -7.57 3.55
N GLU A 53 -9.42 -8.64 2.77
CA GLU A 53 -9.21 -8.64 1.32
C GLU A 53 -10.09 -7.60 0.60
N GLN A 54 -11.32 -7.41 1.04
CA GLN A 54 -12.22 -6.40 0.47
C GLN A 54 -11.84 -4.96 0.85
N SER A 55 -11.01 -4.78 1.86
CA SER A 55 -10.51 -3.47 2.27
C SER A 55 -9.22 -3.03 1.57
N TYR A 56 -8.69 -3.87 0.66
CA TYR A 56 -7.49 -3.50 -0.09
C TYR A 56 -7.73 -2.26 -0.96
N ASP A 57 -6.73 -1.39 -0.96
CA ASP A 57 -6.67 -0.15 -1.75
C ASP A 57 -7.80 0.88 -1.49
N THR A 58 -8.67 0.62 -0.50
CA THR A 58 -9.72 1.59 -0.10
C THR A 58 -9.17 2.81 0.65
N CYS A 59 -7.86 2.84 0.91
CA CYS A 59 -7.18 3.99 1.53
C CYS A 59 -7.01 5.18 0.58
N PHE A 60 -7.09 4.96 -0.72
CA PHE A 60 -6.99 6.03 -1.71
C PHE A 60 -8.30 6.81 -1.78
N LYS A 61 -8.20 8.15 -1.88
CA LYS A 61 -9.36 9.04 -1.74
C LYS A 61 -10.50 8.73 -2.70
N ASP A 62 -10.17 8.41 -3.95
CA ASP A 62 -11.13 8.15 -5.03
C ASP A 62 -10.96 6.72 -5.57
N TYR A 63 -10.77 5.75 -4.66
CA TYR A 63 -10.45 4.35 -5.01
C TYR A 63 -11.45 3.67 -5.95
N ASP A 64 -12.71 4.11 -5.96
CA ASP A 64 -13.78 3.62 -6.84
C ASP A 64 -13.65 4.12 -8.28
N ARG A 65 -12.81 5.14 -8.52
CA ARG A 65 -12.49 5.71 -9.83
C ARG A 65 -11.02 5.52 -10.23
N LEU A 66 -10.23 4.88 -9.38
CA LEU A 66 -8.83 4.62 -9.63
C LEU A 66 -8.66 3.29 -10.36
N TYR A 67 -8.10 3.33 -11.55
CA TYR A 67 -7.89 2.15 -12.39
C TYR A 67 -6.40 1.90 -12.62
N GLN A 68 -6.00 0.65 -12.46
CA GLN A 68 -4.67 0.22 -12.87
C GLN A 68 -4.70 -0.19 -14.35
N VAL A 69 -3.75 0.30 -15.13
CA VAL A 69 -3.63 -0.02 -16.54
C VAL A 69 -2.96 -1.39 -16.72
N TRP A 70 -3.62 -2.28 -17.43
CA TRP A 70 -3.11 -3.61 -17.77
C TRP A 70 -2.95 -3.72 -19.28
N THR A 71 -1.85 -4.32 -19.73
CA THR A 71 -1.54 -4.53 -21.15
C THR A 71 -1.49 -6.01 -21.49
N GLN A 72 -2.03 -6.36 -22.65
CA GLN A 72 -1.89 -7.70 -23.21
C GLN A 72 -1.01 -7.63 -24.46
N PHE A 73 0.14 -8.27 -24.40
CA PHE A 73 1.06 -8.34 -25.53
C PHE A 73 0.73 -9.51 -26.46
N THR A 74 1.00 -9.32 -27.75
CA THR A 74 0.94 -10.40 -28.74
C THR A 74 2.36 -10.61 -29.30
N ILE A 75 2.95 -11.76 -29.04
CA ILE A 75 4.29 -12.12 -29.52
C ILE A 75 4.15 -13.30 -30.49
N ASN A 76 4.68 -13.16 -31.72
CA ASN A 76 4.60 -14.19 -32.77
C ASN A 76 3.18 -14.70 -33.06
N GLY A 77 2.16 -13.84 -32.87
CA GLY A 77 0.75 -14.20 -33.09
C GLY A 77 0.07 -14.85 -31.87
N GLU A 78 0.78 -15.13 -30.80
CA GLU A 78 0.22 -15.64 -29.54
C GLU A 78 -0.01 -14.50 -28.56
N LYS A 79 -1.21 -14.44 -27.96
CA LYS A 79 -1.53 -13.49 -26.90
C LYS A 79 -0.99 -13.99 -25.57
N LEU A 80 -0.22 -13.16 -24.90
CA LEU A 80 0.20 -13.39 -23.53
C LEU A 80 -0.92 -13.06 -22.55
N ASP A 81 -0.78 -13.50 -21.31
CA ASP A 81 -1.70 -13.08 -20.24
C ASP A 81 -1.59 -11.58 -19.98
N TRP A 82 -2.66 -11.02 -19.41
CA TRP A 82 -2.69 -9.62 -19.01
C TRP A 82 -1.60 -9.31 -17.98
N GLN A 83 -0.85 -8.24 -18.21
CA GLN A 83 0.26 -7.83 -17.35
C GLN A 83 0.04 -6.42 -16.82
N GLN A 84 0.47 -6.19 -15.58
CA GLN A 84 0.44 -4.87 -14.92
C GLN A 84 1.62 -3.97 -15.36
N GLN A 85 2.51 -4.51 -16.15
CA GLN A 85 3.70 -3.84 -16.62
C GLN A 85 3.45 -3.25 -18.00
N ASN A 86 3.73 -1.96 -18.14
CA ASN A 86 3.47 -1.22 -19.36
C ASN A 86 4.73 -0.50 -19.82
N SER A 87 4.73 -0.04 -21.06
CA SER A 87 5.73 0.95 -21.52
C SER A 87 5.50 2.28 -20.82
N GLY A 88 6.57 3.01 -20.50
CA GLY A 88 6.50 4.24 -19.70
C GLY A 88 5.45 5.26 -20.15
N PRO A 89 5.34 5.60 -21.48
CA PRO A 89 4.44 6.65 -21.94
C PRO A 89 2.95 6.34 -21.92
N VAL A 90 2.53 5.11 -21.62
CA VAL A 90 1.12 4.66 -21.82
C VAL A 90 0.12 5.49 -21.02
N ALA A 91 0.35 5.74 -19.73
CA ALA A 91 -0.58 6.52 -18.91
C ALA A 91 -0.72 7.97 -19.42
N GLY A 92 0.40 8.61 -19.78
CA GLY A 92 0.39 9.93 -20.38
C GLY A 92 -0.38 9.98 -21.70
N ALA A 93 -0.18 8.97 -22.56
CA ALA A 93 -0.90 8.88 -23.83
C ALA A 93 -2.40 8.65 -23.65
N ILE A 94 -2.81 7.87 -22.65
CA ILE A 94 -4.24 7.70 -22.30
C ILE A 94 -4.83 9.03 -21.84
N PHE A 95 -4.14 9.75 -20.95
CA PHE A 95 -4.58 11.05 -20.46
C PHE A 95 -4.72 12.07 -21.60
N GLU A 96 -3.74 12.15 -22.51
CA GLU A 96 -3.80 13.03 -23.67
C GLU A 96 -4.90 12.66 -24.68
N SER A 97 -5.18 11.36 -24.84
CA SER A 97 -6.18 10.86 -25.79
C SER A 97 -7.62 10.98 -25.29
N PHE A 98 -7.81 10.93 -23.97
CA PHE A 98 -9.12 10.90 -23.33
C PHE A 98 -9.26 11.93 -22.19
N PRO A 99 -9.02 13.23 -22.45
CA PRO A 99 -8.99 14.26 -21.41
C PRO A 99 -10.35 14.53 -20.74
N GLU A 100 -11.46 14.09 -21.34
CA GLU A 100 -12.79 14.23 -20.75
C GLU A 100 -13.14 13.05 -19.81
N GLN A 101 -12.46 11.92 -19.94
CA GLN A 101 -12.71 10.71 -19.17
C GLN A 101 -11.66 10.46 -18.09
N VAL A 102 -10.43 10.90 -18.32
CA VAL A 102 -9.29 10.71 -17.44
C VAL A 102 -8.90 12.03 -16.79
N GLU A 103 -9.08 12.13 -15.49
CA GLU A 103 -8.79 13.33 -14.71
C GLU A 103 -7.29 13.50 -14.46
N SER A 104 -6.60 12.38 -14.23
CA SER A 104 -5.17 12.33 -13.95
C SER A 104 -4.62 10.96 -14.32
N ALA A 105 -3.32 10.90 -14.62
CA ALA A 105 -2.64 9.64 -14.90
C ALA A 105 -1.22 9.68 -14.33
N THR A 106 -0.74 8.55 -13.82
CA THR A 106 0.59 8.44 -13.22
C THR A 106 1.31 7.18 -13.64
N CYS A 107 2.61 7.31 -13.73
CA CYS A 107 3.54 6.23 -14.01
C CYS A 107 4.45 6.00 -12.80
N THR A 108 4.57 4.74 -12.39
CA THR A 108 5.47 4.34 -11.31
C THR A 108 6.50 3.32 -11.80
N ASN A 109 7.62 3.23 -11.10
CA ASN A 109 8.65 2.23 -11.38
C ASN A 109 9.16 1.62 -10.08
N ARG A 110 9.30 0.30 -10.05
CA ARG A 110 9.81 -0.46 -8.90
C ARG A 110 11.30 -0.79 -9.01
N TRP A 111 11.97 -0.35 -10.04
CA TRP A 111 13.39 -0.67 -10.25
C TRP A 111 14.27 -0.22 -9.06
N MET A 112 13.95 0.89 -8.43
CA MET A 112 14.66 1.37 -7.24
C MET A 112 14.20 0.73 -5.92
N ALA A 113 13.28 -0.22 -5.96
CA ALA A 113 12.70 -0.78 -4.73
C ALA A 113 13.69 -1.59 -3.89
N SER A 114 14.66 -2.25 -4.53
CA SER A 114 15.58 -3.22 -3.87
C SER A 114 16.78 -2.59 -3.19
N ASP A 115 17.19 -1.40 -3.59
CA ASP A 115 18.40 -0.78 -3.06
C ASP A 115 18.13 0.00 -1.76
N PRO A 116 19.05 -0.02 -0.79
CA PRO A 116 18.85 0.63 0.50
C PRO A 116 19.02 2.15 0.43
N LEU A 117 18.36 2.83 1.37
CA LEU A 117 18.61 4.24 1.69
C LEU A 117 19.59 4.34 2.85
N TYR A 118 20.42 5.37 2.87
CA TYR A 118 21.35 5.65 3.97
C TYR A 118 21.20 7.10 4.44
N TYR A 119 21.10 7.26 5.75
CA TYR A 119 21.26 8.57 6.38
C TYR A 119 22.38 8.48 7.42
N GLY A 120 23.48 9.19 7.17
CA GLY A 120 24.73 8.97 7.87
C GLY A 120 25.23 7.52 7.70
N ASN A 121 25.45 6.82 8.79
CA ASN A 121 25.86 5.41 8.77
C ASN A 121 24.70 4.41 8.96
N THR A 122 23.46 4.90 9.01
CA THR A 122 22.29 4.04 9.23
C THR A 122 21.66 3.64 7.91
N ARG A 123 21.42 2.34 7.76
CA ARG A 123 20.77 1.73 6.61
C ARG A 123 19.26 1.60 6.84
N PHE A 124 18.47 1.84 5.79
CA PHE A 124 17.01 1.73 5.74
C PHE A 124 16.61 0.94 4.51
N ASP A 125 15.91 -0.18 4.71
CA ASP A 125 15.50 -1.12 3.66
C ASP A 125 13.97 -1.05 3.37
N GLU A 126 13.33 0.05 3.70
CA GLU A 126 11.89 0.24 3.54
C GLU A 126 11.46 0.20 2.06
N PRO A 127 10.20 -0.24 1.80
CA PRO A 127 9.62 -0.23 0.47
C PRO A 127 9.65 1.17 -0.14
N LYS A 128 10.08 1.26 -1.38
CA LYS A 128 10.11 2.52 -2.13
C LYS A 128 9.79 2.31 -3.59
N ILE A 129 9.32 3.36 -4.22
CA ILE A 129 9.05 3.41 -5.65
C ILE A 129 9.62 4.69 -6.24
N ALA A 130 9.87 4.68 -7.54
CA ALA A 130 9.99 5.91 -8.30
C ALA A 130 8.64 6.25 -8.93
N ALA A 131 8.26 7.52 -8.92
CA ALA A 131 7.00 7.99 -9.48
C ALA A 131 7.12 9.38 -10.10
N ASP A 132 6.23 9.67 -11.05
CA ASP A 132 6.11 10.98 -11.65
C ASP A 132 5.43 12.01 -10.75
N SER A 133 5.34 13.25 -11.22
CA SER A 133 4.81 14.39 -10.46
C SER A 133 3.31 14.29 -10.13
N LEU A 134 2.55 13.48 -10.84
CA LEU A 134 1.10 13.34 -10.63
C LEU A 134 0.75 12.17 -9.71
N PHE A 135 1.72 11.39 -9.24
CA PHE A 135 1.49 10.20 -8.43
C PHE A 135 0.60 10.46 -7.20
N PHE A 136 0.94 11.42 -6.38
CA PHE A 136 0.18 11.72 -5.16
C PHE A 136 -1.24 12.21 -5.47
N GLN A 137 -1.40 12.99 -6.53
CA GLN A 137 -2.70 13.49 -6.99
C GLN A 137 -3.57 12.35 -7.52
N THR A 138 -3.03 11.53 -8.43
CA THR A 138 -3.76 10.41 -9.06
C THR A 138 -4.15 9.36 -8.03
N MET A 139 -3.24 9.02 -7.10
CA MET A 139 -3.51 8.05 -6.04
C MET A 139 -4.35 8.63 -4.90
N GLY A 140 -4.54 9.95 -4.84
CA GLY A 140 -5.27 10.60 -3.74
C GLY A 140 -4.57 10.45 -2.38
N ILE A 141 -3.24 10.38 -2.35
CA ILE A 141 -2.44 10.25 -1.13
C ILE A 141 -2.26 11.64 -0.50
N GLU A 142 -2.52 11.73 0.80
CA GLU A 142 -2.37 12.97 1.55
C GLU A 142 -0.90 13.38 1.69
N VAL A 143 -0.55 14.52 1.11
CA VAL A 143 0.78 15.15 1.25
C VAL A 143 0.75 16.08 2.46
N LEU A 144 1.65 15.86 3.41
CA LEU A 144 1.74 16.63 4.65
C LEU A 144 2.60 17.87 4.48
N THR A 145 3.71 17.77 3.73
CA THR A 145 4.61 18.89 3.42
C THR A 145 5.16 18.74 2.00
N GLY A 146 5.52 19.88 1.37
CA GLY A 146 6.07 19.92 0.03
C GLY A 146 5.03 20.14 -1.08
N ASN A 147 5.51 20.21 -2.33
CA ASN A 147 4.67 20.30 -3.52
C ASN A 147 5.11 19.26 -4.57
N PRO A 148 4.57 18.02 -4.49
CA PRO A 148 5.05 16.93 -5.34
C PRO A 148 4.89 17.20 -6.84
N VAL A 149 3.89 17.97 -7.26
CA VAL A 149 3.67 18.31 -8.67
C VAL A 149 4.86 19.10 -9.26
N GLN A 150 5.50 19.93 -8.44
CA GLN A 150 6.68 20.70 -8.86
C GLN A 150 7.98 19.94 -8.54
N ASP A 151 8.06 19.37 -7.34
CA ASP A 151 9.29 18.79 -6.83
C ASP A 151 9.67 17.51 -7.59
N LEU A 152 8.71 16.61 -7.87
CA LEU A 152 9.01 15.34 -8.55
C LEU A 152 9.31 15.49 -10.06
N GLN A 153 9.16 16.69 -10.61
CA GLN A 153 9.68 17.01 -11.94
C GLN A 153 11.21 17.19 -11.94
N GLN A 154 11.80 17.39 -10.77
CA GLN A 154 13.24 17.53 -10.62
C GLN A 154 13.88 16.18 -10.32
N PRO A 155 15.09 15.90 -10.83
CA PRO A 155 15.81 14.68 -10.48
C PRO A 155 16.30 14.72 -9.02
N ASN A 156 16.56 13.54 -8.46
CA ASN A 156 17.14 13.37 -7.14
C ASN A 156 16.30 13.96 -5.99
N VAL A 157 15.00 13.90 -6.12
CA VAL A 157 14.06 14.28 -5.07
C VAL A 157 13.46 13.03 -4.43
N ILE A 158 13.22 13.09 -3.12
CA ILE A 158 12.56 12.03 -2.38
C ILE A 158 11.48 12.61 -1.45
N TYR A 159 10.34 11.93 -1.39
CA TYR A 159 9.29 12.12 -0.42
C TYR A 159 9.28 10.92 0.52
N LEU A 160 9.06 11.14 1.80
CA LEU A 160 9.04 10.10 2.82
C LEU A 160 7.69 10.03 3.50
N CYS A 161 7.22 8.85 3.84
CA CYS A 161 6.10 8.72 4.74
C CYS A 161 6.46 9.25 6.14
N GLU A 162 5.44 9.66 6.92
CA GLU A 162 5.67 10.30 8.22
C GLU A 162 6.49 9.43 9.17
N THR A 163 6.18 8.14 9.23
CA THR A 163 6.89 7.17 10.10
C THR A 163 8.34 7.02 9.70
N LEU A 164 8.66 6.90 8.41
CA LEU A 164 10.04 6.78 7.95
C LEU A 164 10.84 8.07 8.20
N ALA A 165 10.24 9.23 7.93
CA ALA A 165 10.86 10.53 8.20
C ALA A 165 11.20 10.69 9.70
N ARG A 166 10.28 10.30 10.59
CA ARG A 166 10.50 10.32 12.04
C ARG A 166 11.59 9.35 12.48
N ARG A 167 11.66 8.17 11.89
CA ARG A 167 12.72 7.17 12.19
C ARG A 167 14.10 7.62 11.73
N MET A 168 14.17 8.30 10.57
CA MET A 168 15.44 8.78 10.02
C MET A 168 15.99 10.00 10.75
N PHE A 169 15.12 10.94 11.08
CA PHE A 169 15.51 12.28 11.56
C PHE A 169 15.09 12.58 13.00
N GLY A 170 14.39 11.64 13.65
CA GLY A 170 13.85 11.88 14.98
C GLY A 170 12.75 12.94 14.96
N GLY A 171 12.93 14.02 15.69
CA GLY A 171 12.00 15.17 15.67
C GLY A 171 12.45 16.36 14.84
N GLU A 172 13.54 16.22 14.09
CA GLU A 172 14.05 17.29 13.24
C GLU A 172 13.27 17.40 11.93
N ASP A 173 13.19 18.63 11.38
CA ASP A 173 12.60 18.87 10.08
C ASP A 173 13.36 18.08 8.99
N PRO A 174 12.69 17.19 8.25
CA PRO A 174 13.32 16.40 7.20
C PRO A 174 13.60 17.20 5.92
N ILE A 175 12.95 18.35 5.70
CA ILE A 175 13.03 19.09 4.46
C ILE A 175 14.44 19.61 4.20
N GLY A 176 14.96 19.38 2.99
CA GLY A 176 16.31 19.78 2.57
C GLY A 176 17.42 18.83 3.03
N LYS A 177 17.12 17.83 3.87
CA LYS A 177 18.13 16.82 4.24
C LYS A 177 18.43 15.92 3.06
N VAL A 178 19.67 15.41 3.03
CA VAL A 178 20.17 14.57 1.94
C VAL A 178 20.27 13.11 2.45
N ILE A 179 19.72 12.22 1.67
CA ILE A 179 19.73 10.76 1.87
C ILE A 179 20.51 10.13 0.73
N SER A 180 21.43 9.23 1.03
CA SER A 180 22.13 8.50 -0.02
C SER A 180 21.35 7.25 -0.43
N TYR A 181 21.09 7.11 -1.71
CA TYR A 181 20.54 5.90 -2.33
C TYR A 181 21.70 5.00 -2.76
N ASN A 182 21.84 3.88 -2.08
CA ASN A 182 22.86 2.85 -2.34
C ASN A 182 24.30 3.40 -2.48
N TYR A 183 24.65 4.50 -1.80
CA TYR A 183 25.92 5.22 -1.94
C TYR A 183 26.27 5.67 -3.40
N GLN A 184 25.30 5.59 -4.30
CA GLN A 184 25.50 5.94 -5.72
C GLN A 184 24.87 7.28 -6.08
N ARG A 185 23.86 7.70 -5.31
CA ARG A 185 23.08 8.89 -5.62
C ARG A 185 22.58 9.56 -4.36
N ASP A 186 22.71 10.85 -4.31
CA ASP A 186 22.17 11.68 -3.23
C ASP A 186 20.77 12.19 -3.60
N LEU A 187 19.82 11.94 -2.71
CA LEU A 187 18.44 12.36 -2.85
C LEU A 187 18.12 13.44 -1.81
N THR A 188 17.50 14.53 -2.23
CA THR A 188 17.07 15.61 -1.33
C THR A 188 15.62 15.40 -0.92
N VAL A 189 15.35 15.40 0.38
CA VAL A 189 13.98 15.35 0.91
C VAL A 189 13.28 16.65 0.63
N ARG A 190 12.15 16.60 -0.09
CA ARG A 190 11.33 17.78 -0.44
C ARG A 190 9.98 17.77 0.22
N GLY A 191 9.53 16.64 0.73
CA GLY A 191 8.23 16.56 1.38
C GLY A 191 8.03 15.28 2.15
N THR A 192 6.91 15.26 2.87
CA THR A 192 6.40 14.10 3.60
C THR A 192 4.93 13.87 3.26
N TYR A 193 4.48 12.64 3.42
CA TYR A 193 3.10 12.22 3.18
C TYR A 193 2.60 11.27 4.28
N ALA A 194 1.30 11.09 4.37
CA ALA A 194 0.66 10.20 5.34
C ALA A 194 1.07 8.74 5.09
N ASP A 195 1.27 7.99 6.18
CA ASP A 195 1.59 6.57 6.09
C ASP A 195 0.50 5.80 5.33
N LEU A 196 0.91 4.91 4.43
CA LEU A 196 -0.01 4.00 3.75
C LEU A 196 -0.28 2.78 4.64
N PRO A 197 -1.52 2.28 4.69
CA PRO A 197 -1.84 1.10 5.49
C PRO A 197 -1.29 -0.19 4.87
N ASP A 198 -1.26 -1.27 5.69
CA ASP A 198 -0.76 -2.56 5.23
C ASP A 198 -1.62 -3.25 4.16
N ASN A 199 -2.90 -2.87 4.05
CA ASN A 199 -3.86 -3.40 3.07
C ASN A 199 -3.90 -2.57 1.78
N THR A 200 -2.73 -2.25 1.24
CA THR A 200 -2.60 -1.62 -0.09
C THR A 200 -1.64 -2.41 -0.98
N THR A 201 -1.89 -2.40 -2.28
CA THR A 201 -1.01 -3.00 -3.30
C THR A 201 0.21 -2.11 -3.59
N VAL A 202 0.09 -0.81 -3.36
CA VAL A 202 1.19 0.15 -3.49
C VAL A 202 1.97 0.21 -2.18
N LYS A 203 3.11 -0.48 -2.13
CA LYS A 203 4.02 -0.45 -0.98
C LYS A 203 5.08 0.61 -1.21
N ALA A 204 4.95 1.74 -0.54
CA ALA A 204 5.87 2.85 -0.65
C ALA A 204 5.95 3.63 0.67
N ASP A 205 7.06 3.48 1.38
CA ASP A 205 7.43 4.33 2.52
C ASP A 205 8.28 5.53 2.05
N ALA A 206 8.82 5.43 0.83
CA ALA A 206 9.49 6.51 0.15
C ALA A 206 9.12 6.55 -1.33
N VAL A 207 8.95 7.76 -1.87
CA VAL A 207 8.69 8.02 -3.28
C VAL A 207 9.84 8.87 -3.84
N ILE A 208 10.53 8.33 -4.83
CA ILE A 208 11.66 8.99 -5.51
C ILE A 208 11.17 9.58 -6.81
N SER A 209 11.63 10.75 -7.17
CA SER A 209 11.24 11.41 -8.42
C SER A 209 11.62 10.57 -9.65
N LEU A 210 10.69 10.48 -10.59
CA LEU A 210 10.85 9.87 -11.91
C LEU A 210 10.57 10.94 -12.98
N PRO A 211 11.48 11.95 -13.15
CA PRO A 211 11.28 12.97 -14.17
C PRO A 211 11.45 12.35 -15.58
N PRO A 212 10.75 12.87 -16.60
CA PRO A 212 10.80 12.32 -17.95
C PRO A 212 12.22 12.20 -18.53
N SER A 213 13.08 13.20 -18.30
CA SER A 213 14.46 13.19 -18.74
C SER A 213 15.29 12.05 -18.14
N TRP A 214 15.02 11.73 -16.88
CA TRP A 214 15.72 10.68 -16.16
C TRP A 214 15.16 9.28 -16.46
N ALA A 215 13.85 9.19 -16.61
CA ALA A 215 13.18 7.95 -16.98
C ALA A 215 13.69 7.42 -18.34
N VAL A 216 13.96 8.30 -19.31
CA VAL A 216 14.54 7.92 -20.63
C VAL A 216 15.97 7.40 -20.49
N GLU A 217 16.79 8.02 -19.65
CA GLU A 217 18.21 7.65 -19.53
C GLU A 217 18.44 6.36 -18.72
N VAL A 218 17.63 6.13 -17.69
CA VAL A 218 17.92 5.13 -16.66
C VAL A 218 17.06 3.87 -16.80
N SER A 219 15.88 3.96 -17.40
CA SER A 219 14.89 2.88 -17.32
C SER A 219 14.13 2.59 -18.61
N ASN A 220 14.66 2.96 -19.78
CA ASN A 220 13.97 2.73 -21.06
C ASN A 220 12.51 3.24 -21.09
N TYR A 221 12.27 4.43 -20.59
CA TYR A 221 10.97 5.09 -20.67
C TYR A 221 10.66 5.44 -22.15
N SER A 222 10.30 4.42 -22.92
CA SER A 222 9.96 4.53 -24.33
C SER A 222 8.86 3.55 -24.70
N TRP A 223 8.26 3.72 -25.88
CA TRP A 223 7.27 2.78 -26.39
C TRP A 223 7.83 1.38 -26.63
N ASP A 224 9.08 1.29 -27.02
CA ASP A 224 9.81 0.04 -27.27
C ASP A 224 10.57 -0.45 -26.05
N GLY A 225 10.59 0.35 -24.99
CA GLY A 225 11.27 0.05 -23.75
C GLY A 225 10.45 -0.86 -22.86
N GLY A 226 11.17 -1.58 -22.03
CA GLY A 226 10.58 -2.62 -21.20
C GLY A 226 9.42 -2.16 -20.31
N ASP A 227 8.70 -2.94 -20.00
CA ASP A 227 7.53 -3.45 -19.32
C ASP A 227 7.59 -3.37 -17.77
N SER A 228 8.22 -2.33 -17.22
CA SER A 228 8.44 -2.27 -15.75
C SER A 228 7.66 -1.15 -15.06
N TYR A 229 6.66 -0.59 -15.72
CA TYR A 229 5.93 0.58 -15.23
C TYR A 229 4.47 0.25 -14.88
N PRO A 230 4.14 -0.05 -13.60
CA PRO A 230 2.77 0.02 -13.13
C PRO A 230 2.23 1.44 -13.30
N GLN A 231 1.02 1.56 -13.86
CA GLN A 231 0.42 2.84 -14.21
C GLN A 231 -1.02 2.89 -13.73
N TYR A 232 -1.48 4.09 -13.35
CA TYR A 232 -2.80 4.32 -12.79
C TYR A 232 -3.43 5.56 -13.45
N ILE A 233 -4.74 5.52 -13.61
CA ILE A 233 -5.56 6.59 -14.16
C ILE A 233 -6.79 6.82 -13.32
#